data_53e3ee47dd0789710943f9e65e6790c6
#
_entry.id   53e3ee47dd0789710943f9e65e6790c6
#
_cell.length_a   1.000
_cell.length_b   1.000
_cell.length_c   1.000
_cell.angle_alpha   90.00
_cell.angle_beta   90.00
_cell.angle_gamma   90.00
#
_symmetry.space_group_name_H-M   'P 1'
#
loop_
_entity.id
_entity.type
_entity.pdbx_description
1 polymer ?
#
loop_
_entity_poly.entity_id
_entity_poly.type
_entity_poly.pdbx_seq_one_letter_code
_entity_poly.pdbx_strand_id
1 'polypeptide(L)' 'MTGTIRTLRVDKGFGFIKDAAGKEYFFHQSAVSGERIDDLREGDGVEFEVGQGPKGPRAENVRRTTT' A
#
# COMPACT_ATOMS: atom_id res chain seq x y z
N MET A 1 -3.33 9.41 -4.31
CA MET A 1 -4.56 8.72 -3.84
C MET A 1 -4.37 8.28 -2.41
N THR A 2 -5.45 8.14 -1.71
CA THR A 2 -5.42 7.65 -0.33
C THR A 2 -6.23 6.37 -0.23
N GLY A 3 -5.85 5.54 0.72
CA GLY A 3 -6.55 4.29 0.96
C GLY A 3 -6.19 3.75 2.33
N THR A 4 -6.59 2.51 2.57
CA THR A 4 -6.36 1.85 3.85
C THR A 4 -5.73 0.49 3.57
N ILE A 5 -4.76 0.11 4.38
CA ILE A 5 -4.12 -1.20 4.25
C ILE A 5 -5.13 -2.26 4.66
N ARG A 6 -5.49 -3.09 3.71
CA ARG A 6 -6.43 -4.18 3.96
C ARG A 6 -5.70 -5.44 4.42
N THR A 7 -4.58 -5.75 3.77
CA THR A 7 -3.80 -6.95 4.08
C THR A 7 -2.34 -6.55 4.11
N LEU A 8 -1.62 -7.08 5.07
CA LEU A 8 -0.19 -6.80 5.18
C LEU A 8 0.53 -8.11 5.50
N ARG A 9 1.48 -8.46 4.64
CA ARG A 9 2.32 -9.64 4.80
C ARG A 9 3.76 -9.21 4.93
N VAL A 10 4.13 -8.82 6.14
CA VAL A 10 5.47 -8.30 6.41
C VAL A 10 6.53 -9.36 6.14
N ASP A 11 6.24 -10.60 6.49
CA ASP A 11 7.16 -11.71 6.28
C ASP A 11 7.44 -11.97 4.80
N LYS A 12 6.51 -11.61 3.93
CA LYS A 12 6.66 -11.79 2.49
C LYS A 12 6.98 -10.49 1.77
N GLY A 13 6.88 -9.36 2.47
CA GLY A 13 7.25 -8.07 1.93
C GLY A 13 6.25 -7.46 0.98
N PHE A 14 4.95 -7.73 1.17
CA PHE A 14 3.92 -7.13 0.32
C PHE A 14 2.62 -6.93 1.09
N GLY A 15 1.67 -6.25 0.45
CA GLY A 15 0.36 -6.06 1.02
C GLY A 15 -0.62 -5.55 -0.02
N PHE A 16 -1.83 -5.27 0.44
CA PHE A 16 -2.90 -4.74 -0.39
C PHE A 16 -3.50 -3.51 0.27
N ILE A 17 -3.81 -2.51 -0.55
CA ILE A 17 -4.44 -1.27 -0.13
C ILE A 17 -5.81 -1.20 -0.78
N LYS A 18 -6.81 -0.80 -0.01
CA LYS A 18 -8.17 -0.64 -0.50
C LYS A 18 -8.48 0.85 -0.52
N ASP A 19 -8.95 1.36 -1.65
CA ASP A 19 -9.29 2.78 -1.76
C ASP A 19 -10.75 3.01 -1.34
N ALA A 20 -11.18 4.27 -1.39
CA ALA A 20 -12.52 4.65 -0.96
C ALA A 20 -13.61 4.02 -1.84
N ALA A 21 -13.29 3.68 -3.06
CA ALA A 21 -14.22 3.03 -3.97
C ALA A 21 -14.27 1.51 -3.79
N GLY A 22 -13.45 0.98 -2.90
CA GLY A 22 -13.41 -0.46 -2.65
C GLY A 22 -12.47 -1.23 -3.55
N LYS A 23 -11.70 -0.55 -4.38
CA LYS A 23 -10.75 -1.20 -5.26
C LYS A 23 -9.47 -1.49 -4.52
N GLU A 24 -8.89 -2.66 -4.75
CA GLU A 24 -7.67 -3.09 -4.09
C GLU A 24 -6.48 -2.93 -5.01
N TYR A 25 -5.35 -2.57 -4.41
CA TYR A 25 -4.08 -2.40 -5.11
C TYR A 25 -3.01 -3.17 -4.38
N PHE A 26 -2.24 -3.93 -5.15
CA PHE A 26 -1.07 -4.63 -4.63
C PHE A 26 0.06 -3.63 -4.43
N PHE A 27 0.83 -3.80 -3.35
CA PHE A 27 2.09 -3.06 -3.20
C PHE A 27 3.15 -3.98 -2.63
N HIS A 28 4.38 -3.76 -3.07
CA HIS A 28 5.55 -4.47 -2.59
C HIS A 28 6.31 -3.58 -1.61
N GLN A 29 7.12 -4.19 -0.75
CA GLN A 29 7.90 -3.40 0.23
C GLN A 29 8.78 -2.37 -0.45
N SER A 30 9.24 -2.62 -1.66
CA SER A 30 10.06 -1.67 -2.39
C SER A 30 9.28 -0.42 -2.81
N ALA A 31 7.96 -0.49 -2.77
CA ALA A 31 7.11 0.66 -3.11
C ALA A 31 6.80 1.54 -1.91
N VAL A 32 7.21 1.14 -0.71
CA VAL A 32 6.97 1.92 0.50
C VAL A 32 8.05 2.99 0.61
N SER A 33 7.63 4.24 0.70
CA SER A 33 8.54 5.38 0.76
C SER A 33 8.50 6.01 2.13
N GLY A 34 9.68 6.37 2.62
CA GLY A 34 9.81 7.10 3.88
C GLY A 34 9.61 6.27 5.12
N GLU A 35 9.12 5.05 4.98
CA GLU A 35 8.90 4.14 6.10
C GLU A 35 9.21 2.73 5.64
N ARG A 36 9.38 1.85 6.61
CA ARG A 36 9.58 0.43 6.31
C ARG A 36 8.22 -0.25 6.34
N ILE A 37 8.09 -1.32 5.57
CA ILE A 37 6.85 -2.09 5.57
C ILE A 37 6.54 -2.62 6.97
N ASP A 38 7.57 -2.86 7.78
CA ASP A 38 7.40 -3.33 9.16
C ASP A 38 6.67 -2.32 10.04
N ASP A 39 6.70 -1.05 9.65
CA ASP A 39 6.06 0.03 10.42
C ASP A 39 4.60 0.22 10.04
N LEU A 40 4.15 -0.46 9.00
CA LEU A 40 2.75 -0.38 8.57
C LEU A 40 1.94 -1.46 9.25
N ARG A 41 0.64 -1.21 9.37
CA ARG A 41 -0.28 -2.17 9.98
C ARG A 41 -1.57 -2.20 9.21
N GLU A 42 -2.26 -3.32 9.26
CA GLU A 42 -3.59 -3.43 8.67
C GLU A 42 -4.51 -2.40 9.34
N GLY A 43 -5.26 -1.68 8.52
CA GLY A 43 -6.12 -0.62 8.99
C GLY A 43 -5.51 0.77 8.92
N ASP A 44 -4.20 0.87 8.66
CA ASP A 44 -3.56 2.18 8.55
C ASP A 44 -3.98 2.89 7.28
N GLY A 45 -4.19 4.21 7.39
CA GLY A 45 -4.39 5.05 6.23
C GLY A 45 -3.06 5.32 5.55
N VAL A 46 -3.05 5.28 4.22
CA VAL A 46 -1.84 5.50 3.44
C VAL A 46 -2.15 6.37 2.23
N GLU A 47 -1.11 7.06 1.75
CA GLU A 47 -1.12 7.72 0.45
C GLU A 47 -0.30 6.89 -0.51
N PHE A 48 -0.71 6.87 -1.76
CA PHE A 48 0.01 6.11 -2.77
C PHE A 48 -0.33 6.64 -4.16
N GLU A 49 0.49 6.24 -5.13
CA GLU A 49 0.23 6.50 -6.54
C GLU A 49 -0.10 5.18 -7.22
N VAL A 50 -0.95 5.25 -8.25
CA VAL A 50 -1.33 4.07 -9.00
C VAL A 50 -0.38 3.92 -10.18
N GLY A 51 0.30 2.78 -10.23
CA GLY A 51 1.16 2.43 -11.36
C GLY A 51 0.58 1.25 -12.10
N GLN A 52 1.04 1.07 -13.32
CA GLN A 52 0.66 -0.08 -14.14
C GLN A 52 1.78 -1.11 -14.09
N GLY A 53 1.44 -2.33 -13.74
CA GLY A 53 2.38 -3.43 -13.72
C GLY A 53 1.91 -4.56 -14.61
N PRO A 54 2.75 -5.59 -14.79
CA PRO A 54 2.37 -6.73 -15.62
C PRO A 54 1.12 -7.46 -15.13
N LYS A 55 0.84 -7.34 -13.84
CA LYS A 55 -0.32 -8.02 -13.23
C LYS A 55 -1.48 -7.07 -12.98
N GLY A 56 -1.41 -5.84 -13.49
CA GLY A 56 -2.47 -4.87 -13.33
C GLY A 56 -2.06 -3.68 -12.47
N PRO A 57 -3.02 -2.88 -12.02
CA PRO A 57 -2.71 -1.69 -11.21
C PRO A 57 -2.04 -2.09 -9.90
N ARG A 58 -1.07 -1.29 -9.50
CA ARG A 58 -0.39 -1.49 -8.22
C ARG A 58 -0.15 -0.13 -7.58
N ALA A 59 0.05 -0.14 -6.27
CA ALA A 59 0.37 1.07 -5.52
C ALA A 59 1.87 1.29 -5.53
N GLU A 60 2.27 2.55 -5.72
CA GLU A 60 3.65 2.98 -5.70
C GLU A 60 3.79 4.17 -4.79
N ASN A 61 4.99 4.42 -4.29
CA ASN A 61 5.27 5.53 -3.38
C ASN A 61 4.30 5.53 -2.20
N VAL A 62 4.11 4.34 -1.64
CA VAL A 62 3.19 4.15 -0.52
C VAL A 62 3.81 4.73 0.74
N ARG A 63 3.03 5.56 1.44
CA ARG A 63 3.47 6.11 2.73
C ARG A 63 2.25 6.28 3.61
N ARG A 64 2.48 6.13 4.91
CA ARG A 64 1.41 6.27 5.88
C ARG A 64 1.00 7.73 5.96
N THR A 65 -0.33 7.96 5.96
CA THR A 65 -0.83 9.30 6.21
C THR A 65 -0.68 9.57 7.70
N THR A 66 0.05 10.62 8.03
CA THR A 66 0.28 10.98 9.41
C THR A 66 -0.78 11.95 9.87
N THR A 67 -1.31 11.71 11.02
CA THR A 67 -2.24 12.62 11.63
C THR A 67 -1.55 13.41 12.73
#